data_a2f3e1c0b2e4547dbd561ec9fe49a4b5
#
_entry.id   a2f3e1c0b2e4547dbd561ec9fe49a4b5
#
_cell.length_a   1.000
_cell.length_b   1.000
_cell.length_c   1.000
_cell.angle_alpha   90.00
_cell.angle_beta   90.00
_cell.angle_gamma   90.00
#
_symmetry.space_group_name_H-M   'P 1'
#
loop_
_entity.id
_entity.type
_entity.pdbx_description
1 polymer ?
#
loop_
_entity_poly.entity_id
_entity_poly.type
_entity_poly.pdbx_seq_one_letter_code
_entity_poly.pdbx_strand_id
1 'polypeptide(L)'
;EERCTGDPARRAGNEMLFQMQAFQNIEVLNSYNVKKILTICPHCYNIFKNEYPDLGGTYEVVNYIEFLNKAIDKGLLTIDNKKFESVRITYHDPCYLGRANNMYSEPRTVLKHVTRNFVEMDRCKTNALCCGAGGAQMFKEAEEGQKEIFIERTEDVLKTNATIIATACPFCMTMMTDGLKYKNKEEEIKNYDLAELIAESMNL
;
A
#
# COMPACT_ATOMS: atom_id res chain seq x y z
N GLU A 1 -18.18 3.16 -16.19
CA GLU A 1 -17.88 3.48 -14.79
C GLU A 1 -16.82 2.51 -14.28
N GLU A 2 -15.83 3.01 -13.56
CA GLU A 2 -14.83 2.19 -12.90
C GLU A 2 -15.46 1.42 -11.72
N ARG A 3 -15.12 0.16 -11.56
CA ARG A 3 -15.62 -0.71 -10.50
C ARG A 3 -14.48 -1.35 -9.73
N CYS A 4 -14.80 -2.00 -8.62
CA CYS A 4 -13.84 -2.79 -7.87
C CYS A 4 -13.18 -3.85 -8.78
N THR A 5 -11.86 -4.06 -8.62
CA THR A 5 -11.11 -5.08 -9.37
C THR A 5 -11.50 -6.52 -9.02
N GLY A 6 -12.27 -6.71 -7.95
CA GLY A 6 -12.72 -8.02 -7.49
C GLY A 6 -11.79 -8.69 -6.46
N ASP A 7 -10.67 -8.05 -6.07
CA ASP A 7 -9.76 -8.63 -5.08
C ASP A 7 -10.45 -9.09 -3.79
N PRO A 8 -11.27 -8.26 -3.11
CA PRO A 8 -11.95 -8.69 -1.88
C PRO A 8 -12.85 -9.91 -2.09
N ALA A 9 -13.58 -9.96 -3.21
CA ALA A 9 -14.43 -11.09 -3.53
C ALA A 9 -13.64 -12.38 -3.71
N ARG A 10 -12.55 -12.33 -4.48
CA ARG A 10 -11.67 -13.48 -4.70
C ARG A 10 -11.02 -13.96 -3.41
N ARG A 11 -10.49 -13.04 -2.58
CA ARG A 11 -9.87 -13.37 -1.29
C ARG A 11 -10.87 -13.92 -0.27
N ALA A 12 -12.16 -13.56 -0.40
CA ALA A 12 -13.24 -14.12 0.40
C ALA A 12 -13.74 -15.47 -0.11
N GLY A 13 -13.21 -15.99 -1.21
CA GLY A 13 -13.61 -17.25 -1.84
C GLY A 13 -14.81 -17.15 -2.78
N ASN A 14 -15.27 -15.94 -3.12
CA ASN A 14 -16.36 -15.73 -4.06
C ASN A 14 -15.80 -15.52 -5.48
N GLU A 15 -15.36 -16.63 -6.10
CA GLU A 15 -14.77 -16.63 -7.43
C GLU A 15 -15.75 -16.16 -8.51
N MET A 16 -17.04 -16.50 -8.39
CA MET A 16 -18.06 -16.06 -9.35
C MET A 16 -18.18 -14.54 -9.38
N LEU A 17 -18.27 -13.90 -8.22
CA LEU A 17 -18.35 -12.45 -8.14
C LEU A 17 -17.05 -11.79 -8.65
N PHE A 18 -15.88 -12.35 -8.32
CA PHE A 18 -14.61 -11.88 -8.85
C PHE A 18 -14.61 -11.89 -10.39
N GLN A 19 -14.94 -13.01 -11.01
CA GLN A 19 -14.94 -13.13 -12.47
C GLN A 19 -15.94 -12.19 -13.14
N MET A 20 -17.15 -12.04 -12.57
CA MET A 20 -18.13 -11.06 -13.07
C MET A 20 -17.56 -9.63 -13.07
N GLN A 21 -16.95 -9.21 -11.99
CA GLN A 21 -16.34 -7.89 -11.87
C GLN A 21 -15.15 -7.72 -12.82
N ALA A 22 -14.30 -8.74 -12.91
CA ALA A 22 -13.14 -8.74 -13.79
C ALA A 22 -13.54 -8.63 -15.26
N PHE A 23 -14.49 -9.44 -15.76
CA PHE A 23 -14.95 -9.38 -17.14
C PHE A 23 -15.57 -8.03 -17.48
N GLN A 24 -16.38 -7.44 -16.58
CA GLN A 24 -16.93 -6.11 -16.77
C GLN A 24 -15.84 -5.03 -16.89
N ASN A 25 -14.82 -5.08 -16.01
CA ASN A 25 -13.70 -4.15 -16.07
C ASN A 25 -12.86 -4.34 -17.34
N ILE A 26 -12.59 -5.59 -17.74
CA ILE A 26 -11.85 -5.91 -18.98
C ILE A 26 -12.60 -5.36 -20.21
N GLU A 27 -13.91 -5.57 -20.28
CA GLU A 27 -14.74 -5.04 -21.37
C GLU A 27 -14.64 -3.50 -21.45
N VAL A 28 -14.79 -2.81 -20.30
CA VAL A 28 -14.68 -1.35 -20.23
C VAL A 28 -13.28 -0.89 -20.64
N LEU A 29 -12.22 -1.47 -20.07
CA LEU A 29 -10.84 -1.08 -20.38
C LEU A 29 -10.51 -1.29 -21.88
N ASN A 30 -10.98 -2.39 -22.46
CA ASN A 30 -10.79 -2.70 -23.87
C ASN A 30 -11.58 -1.76 -24.79
N SER A 31 -12.78 -1.33 -24.39
CA SER A 31 -13.58 -0.37 -25.16
C SER A 31 -12.90 1.00 -25.28
N TYR A 32 -12.07 1.38 -24.28
CA TYR A 32 -11.24 2.58 -24.30
C TYR A 32 -9.83 2.36 -24.84
N ASN A 33 -9.51 1.17 -25.38
CA ASN A 33 -8.16 0.82 -25.84
C ASN A 33 -7.05 1.07 -24.79
N VAL A 34 -7.35 0.84 -23.52
CA VAL A 34 -6.36 1.01 -22.43
C VAL A 34 -5.20 0.04 -22.65
N LYS A 35 -3.96 0.56 -22.61
CA LYS A 35 -2.73 -0.24 -22.74
C LYS A 35 -1.92 -0.24 -21.45
N LYS A 36 -2.02 0.85 -20.68
CA LYS A 36 -1.26 1.03 -19.45
C LYS A 36 -2.18 1.43 -18.30
N ILE A 37 -1.96 0.83 -17.14
CA ILE A 37 -2.70 1.10 -15.91
C ILE A 37 -1.71 1.52 -14.83
N LEU A 38 -1.92 2.68 -14.22
CA LEU A 38 -1.21 3.12 -13.02
C LEU A 38 -2.11 2.87 -11.81
N THR A 39 -1.61 2.18 -10.80
CA THR A 39 -2.38 1.90 -9.58
C THR A 39 -1.67 2.39 -8.33
N ILE A 40 -2.46 2.86 -7.36
CA ILE A 40 -1.98 3.20 -6.01
C ILE A 40 -2.13 2.02 -5.04
N CYS A 41 -3.01 1.08 -5.34
CA CYS A 41 -3.31 -0.05 -4.46
C CYS A 41 -2.54 -1.30 -4.89
N PRO A 42 -1.72 -1.91 -4.02
CA PRO A 42 -0.99 -3.15 -4.32
C PRO A 42 -1.90 -4.35 -4.63
N HIS A 43 -3.11 -4.38 -4.07
CA HIS A 43 -4.11 -5.41 -4.38
C HIS A 43 -4.58 -5.28 -5.83
N CYS A 44 -4.96 -4.07 -6.27
CA CYS A 44 -5.33 -3.81 -7.66
C CYS A 44 -4.15 -4.07 -8.61
N TYR A 45 -2.93 -3.67 -8.22
CA TYR A 45 -1.71 -3.96 -8.97
C TYR A 45 -1.56 -5.47 -9.21
N ASN A 46 -1.69 -6.27 -8.15
CA ASN A 46 -1.58 -7.72 -8.23
C ASN A 46 -2.66 -8.33 -9.13
N ILE A 47 -3.91 -7.91 -8.96
CA ILE A 47 -5.05 -8.39 -9.73
C ILE A 47 -4.87 -8.10 -11.22
N PHE A 48 -4.61 -6.85 -11.60
CA PHE A 48 -4.43 -6.47 -12.99
C PHE A 48 -3.22 -7.14 -13.63
N LYS A 49 -2.13 -7.26 -12.90
CA LYS A 49 -0.87 -7.79 -13.42
C LYS A 49 -0.84 -9.31 -13.52
N ASN A 50 -1.32 -9.99 -12.47
CA ASN A 50 -1.07 -11.41 -12.28
C ASN A 50 -2.34 -12.28 -12.46
N GLU A 51 -3.55 -11.70 -12.40
CA GLU A 51 -4.78 -12.48 -12.35
C GLU A 51 -5.73 -12.18 -13.53
N TYR A 52 -5.82 -10.92 -13.99
CA TYR A 52 -6.62 -10.57 -15.19
C TYR A 52 -6.11 -11.20 -16.50
N PRO A 53 -4.80 -11.43 -16.70
CA PRO A 53 -4.33 -12.13 -17.89
C PRO A 53 -5.00 -13.49 -18.14
N ASP A 54 -5.30 -14.24 -17.08
CA ASP A 54 -6.01 -15.54 -17.18
C ASP A 54 -7.46 -15.39 -17.67
N LEU A 55 -8.02 -14.18 -17.57
CA LEU A 55 -9.36 -13.82 -17.99
C LEU A 55 -9.38 -13.01 -19.31
N GLY A 56 -8.22 -12.86 -19.96
CA GLY A 56 -8.07 -12.15 -21.24
C GLY A 56 -7.79 -10.65 -21.11
N GLY A 57 -7.58 -10.12 -19.89
CA GLY A 57 -7.23 -8.72 -19.62
C GLY A 57 -5.74 -8.50 -19.47
N THR A 58 -5.01 -8.21 -20.56
CA THR A 58 -3.55 -8.01 -20.53
C THR A 58 -3.20 -6.54 -20.71
N TYR A 59 -2.55 -5.93 -19.70
CA TYR A 59 -2.19 -4.52 -19.67
C TYR A 59 -0.74 -4.35 -19.17
N GLU A 60 -0.09 -3.24 -19.52
CA GLU A 60 1.12 -2.79 -18.84
C GLU A 60 0.69 -2.17 -17.50
N VAL A 61 0.87 -2.90 -16.40
CA VAL A 61 0.47 -2.43 -15.07
C VAL A 61 1.68 -1.89 -14.32
N VAL A 62 1.56 -0.67 -13.83
CA VAL A 62 2.62 0.04 -13.09
C VAL A 62 2.10 0.39 -11.70
N ASN A 63 2.87 0.06 -10.67
CA ASN A 63 2.61 0.56 -9.33
C ASN A 63 3.12 2.00 -9.22
N TYR A 64 2.39 2.87 -8.49
CA TYR A 64 2.76 4.28 -8.37
C TYR A 64 4.15 4.49 -7.73
N ILE A 65 4.63 3.57 -6.88
CA ILE A 65 5.98 3.63 -6.31
C ILE A 65 7.04 3.49 -7.40
N GLU A 66 6.86 2.56 -8.34
CA GLU A 66 7.77 2.43 -9.50
C GLU A 66 7.73 3.68 -10.37
N PHE A 67 6.54 4.25 -10.55
CA PHE A 67 6.37 5.49 -11.31
C PHE A 67 7.08 6.66 -10.64
N LEU A 68 6.91 6.84 -9.32
CA LEU A 68 7.58 7.89 -8.55
C LEU A 68 9.10 7.75 -8.58
N ASN A 69 9.65 6.54 -8.36
CA ASN A 69 11.09 6.32 -8.48
C ASN A 69 11.61 6.72 -9.86
N LYS A 70 10.94 6.27 -10.94
CA LYS A 70 11.31 6.64 -12.30
C LYS A 70 11.25 8.15 -12.56
N ALA A 71 10.28 8.85 -11.95
CA ALA A 71 10.17 10.30 -12.06
C ALA A 71 11.29 11.03 -11.33
N ILE A 72 11.65 10.55 -10.14
CA ILE A 72 12.79 11.08 -9.35
C ILE A 72 14.11 10.85 -10.10
N ASP A 73 14.38 9.61 -10.55
CA ASP A 73 15.60 9.24 -11.25
C ASP A 73 15.81 10.05 -12.54
N LYS A 74 14.73 10.41 -13.23
CA LYS A 74 14.76 11.25 -14.43
C LYS A 74 14.79 12.76 -14.15
N GLY A 75 14.78 13.17 -12.89
CA GLY A 75 14.73 14.58 -12.50
C GLY A 75 13.41 15.27 -12.84
N LEU A 76 12.34 14.51 -13.13
CA LEU A 76 11.00 15.04 -13.39
C LEU A 76 10.27 15.38 -12.09
N LEU A 77 10.71 14.82 -10.98
CA LEU A 77 10.19 15.09 -9.65
C LEU A 77 11.36 15.37 -8.71
N THR A 78 11.41 16.58 -8.16
CA THR A 78 12.43 16.98 -7.19
C THR A 78 11.77 17.12 -5.82
N ILE A 79 12.22 16.30 -4.86
CA ILE A 79 11.70 16.30 -3.50
C ILE A 79 12.50 17.31 -2.67
N ASP A 80 11.83 18.29 -2.04
CA ASP A 80 12.45 19.13 -1.01
C ASP A 80 12.29 18.43 0.36
N ASN A 81 13.34 17.81 0.83
CA ASN A 81 13.32 17.04 2.07
C ASN A 81 13.37 17.88 3.34
N LYS A 82 13.50 19.21 3.27
CA LYS A 82 13.66 20.09 4.44
C LYS A 82 12.58 19.88 5.49
N LYS A 83 11.33 19.65 5.06
CA LYS A 83 10.20 19.44 5.98
C LYS A 83 10.35 18.19 6.85
N PHE A 84 10.89 17.12 6.28
CA PHE A 84 10.97 15.81 6.93
C PHE A 84 12.40 15.33 7.18
N GLU A 85 13.43 16.12 6.87
CA GLU A 85 14.85 15.69 6.90
C GLU A 85 15.25 15.06 8.23
N SER A 86 14.82 15.62 9.35
CA SER A 86 15.12 15.13 10.70
C SER A 86 13.97 14.29 11.31
N VAL A 87 12.83 14.21 10.65
CA VAL A 87 11.66 13.51 11.16
C VAL A 87 11.89 12.01 11.11
N ARG A 88 11.67 11.34 12.23
CA ARG A 88 11.82 9.89 12.34
C ARG A 88 10.63 9.18 11.72
N ILE A 89 10.86 8.53 10.58
CA ILE A 89 9.84 7.84 9.79
C ILE A 89 10.11 6.34 9.79
N THR A 90 9.09 5.54 10.02
CA THR A 90 9.11 4.08 9.81
C THR A 90 8.21 3.69 8.64
N TYR A 91 8.37 2.48 8.12
CA TYR A 91 7.61 2.00 6.98
C TYR A 91 6.90 0.68 7.28
N HIS A 92 5.60 0.63 6.97
CA HIS A 92 4.86 -0.61 6.97
C HIS A 92 4.93 -1.25 5.58
N ASP A 93 5.51 -2.44 5.47
CA ASP A 93 5.58 -3.22 4.23
C ASP A 93 4.21 -3.83 3.88
N PRO A 94 3.52 -3.39 2.83
CA PRO A 94 2.28 -4.02 2.37
C PRO A 94 2.57 -5.41 1.80
N CYS A 95 1.82 -6.41 2.24
CA CYS A 95 2.07 -7.80 1.84
C CYS A 95 1.92 -8.03 0.33
N TYR A 96 0.97 -7.38 -0.33
CA TYR A 96 0.78 -7.49 -1.79
C TYR A 96 1.85 -6.75 -2.58
N LEU A 97 2.50 -5.74 -2.02
CA LEU A 97 3.63 -5.09 -2.66
C LEU A 97 4.89 -5.95 -2.51
N GLY A 98 5.20 -6.33 -1.27
CA GLY A 98 6.41 -7.10 -0.95
C GLY A 98 6.27 -8.58 -1.31
N ARG A 99 5.47 -9.35 -0.55
CA ARG A 99 5.40 -10.81 -0.71
C ARG A 99 4.86 -11.27 -2.05
N ALA A 100 3.80 -10.64 -2.56
CA ALA A 100 3.19 -11.05 -3.81
C ALA A 100 3.97 -10.54 -5.04
N ASN A 101 4.62 -9.38 -4.97
CA ASN A 101 5.26 -8.73 -6.11
C ASN A 101 6.74 -8.39 -5.92
N ASN A 102 7.36 -8.85 -4.82
CA ASN A 102 8.80 -8.70 -4.51
C ASN A 102 9.32 -7.26 -4.53
N MET A 103 8.47 -6.28 -4.22
CA MET A 103 8.79 -4.86 -4.24
C MET A 103 9.09 -4.36 -2.83
N TYR A 104 10.37 -4.41 -2.42
CA TYR A 104 10.83 -4.03 -1.08
C TYR A 104 11.77 -2.82 -1.08
N SER A 105 12.60 -2.69 -2.11
CA SER A 105 13.61 -1.63 -2.24
C SER A 105 13.01 -0.31 -2.70
N GLU A 106 12.02 -0.37 -3.57
CA GLU A 106 11.45 0.78 -4.24
C GLU A 106 10.80 1.78 -3.24
N PRO A 107 9.98 1.35 -2.27
CA PRO A 107 9.45 2.27 -1.27
C PRO A 107 10.55 2.93 -0.42
N ARG A 108 11.61 2.17 -0.11
CA ARG A 108 12.75 2.66 0.67
C ARG A 108 13.59 3.66 -0.10
N THR A 109 13.69 3.49 -1.42
CA THR A 109 14.35 4.48 -2.29
C THR A 109 13.60 5.81 -2.24
N VAL A 110 12.28 5.79 -2.37
CA VAL A 110 11.46 7.00 -2.21
C VAL A 110 11.67 7.64 -0.83
N LEU A 111 11.61 6.85 0.25
CA LEU A 111 11.77 7.36 1.63
C LEU A 111 13.12 8.04 1.87
N LYS A 112 14.20 7.54 1.26
CA LYS A 112 15.54 8.16 1.37
C LYS A 112 15.59 9.56 0.77
N HIS A 113 14.72 9.89 -0.18
CA HIS A 113 14.58 11.26 -0.69
C HIS A 113 13.77 12.15 0.23
N VAL A 114 12.89 11.59 1.06
CA VAL A 114 12.02 12.33 1.98
C VAL A 114 12.70 12.61 3.32
N THR A 115 13.38 11.62 3.91
CA THR A 115 14.00 11.76 5.23
C THR A 115 15.38 11.11 5.31
N ARG A 116 16.26 11.67 6.15
CA ARG A 116 17.53 11.04 6.56
C ARG A 116 17.40 10.18 7.80
N ASN A 117 16.26 10.25 8.49
CA ASN A 117 16.01 9.56 9.75
C ASN A 117 14.97 8.41 9.56
N PHE A 118 15.18 7.60 8.53
CA PHE A 118 14.37 6.40 8.30
C PHE A 118 14.80 5.28 9.24
N VAL A 119 13.83 4.61 9.85
CA VAL A 119 14.06 3.47 10.76
C VAL A 119 13.17 2.29 10.36
N GLU A 120 13.76 1.11 10.26
CA GLU A 120 13.02 -0.13 10.02
C GLU A 120 12.34 -0.63 11.32
N MET A 121 11.18 -1.27 11.15
CA MET A 121 10.63 -2.10 12.22
C MET A 121 11.42 -3.40 12.34
N ASP A 122 11.42 -4.05 13.51
CA ASP A 122 12.07 -5.36 13.72
C ASP A 122 11.54 -6.39 12.72
N ARG A 123 10.22 -6.42 12.54
CA ARG A 123 9.55 -7.26 11.52
C ARG A 123 9.32 -6.43 10.26
N CYS A 124 10.28 -6.44 9.33
CA CYS A 124 10.23 -5.72 8.07
C CYS A 124 10.50 -6.61 6.87
N LYS A 125 10.26 -6.10 5.67
CA LYS A 125 10.49 -6.80 4.38
C LYS A 125 9.78 -8.15 4.34
N THR A 126 10.51 -9.24 4.07
CA THR A 126 9.98 -10.61 3.99
C THR A 126 9.37 -11.10 5.31
N ASN A 127 9.86 -10.60 6.45
CA ASN A 127 9.38 -10.93 7.79
C ASN A 127 8.30 -9.97 8.31
N ALA A 128 7.87 -8.99 7.50
CA ALA A 128 6.89 -8.01 7.94
C ALA A 128 5.59 -8.69 8.41
N LEU A 129 5.06 -8.25 9.55
CA LEU A 129 3.71 -8.65 9.98
C LEU A 129 2.68 -7.95 9.07
N CYS A 130 1.61 -8.63 8.73
CA CYS A 130 0.49 -8.09 7.97
C CYS A 130 -0.21 -6.97 8.75
N CYS A 131 -0.88 -6.07 8.03
CA CYS A 131 -1.78 -5.08 8.68
C CYS A 131 -3.10 -5.69 9.17
N GLY A 132 -3.45 -6.90 8.71
CA GLY A 132 -4.69 -7.59 9.10
C GLY A 132 -5.87 -7.39 8.15
N ALA A 133 -5.80 -6.50 7.16
CA ALA A 133 -6.92 -6.23 6.24
C ALA A 133 -7.13 -7.32 5.17
N GLY A 134 -6.05 -8.07 4.81
CA GLY A 134 -6.06 -9.03 3.73
C GLY A 134 -7.05 -10.18 3.93
N GLY A 135 -7.30 -10.96 2.86
CA GLY A 135 -8.26 -12.06 2.93
C GLY A 135 -9.72 -11.61 3.15
N ALA A 136 -10.03 -10.37 2.77
CA ALA A 136 -11.30 -9.71 3.05
C ALA A 136 -11.61 -9.51 4.55
N GLN A 137 -10.62 -9.63 5.44
CA GLN A 137 -10.83 -9.54 6.89
C GLN A 137 -11.37 -8.17 7.32
N MET A 138 -10.93 -7.07 6.67
CA MET A 138 -11.46 -5.74 7.00
C MET A 138 -12.97 -5.57 6.74
N PHE A 139 -13.60 -6.50 6.04
CA PHE A 139 -15.04 -6.50 5.74
C PHE A 139 -15.83 -7.52 6.58
N LYS A 140 -15.17 -8.23 7.49
CA LYS A 140 -15.76 -9.23 8.37
C LYS A 140 -15.77 -8.72 9.81
N GLU A 141 -16.64 -9.32 10.61
CA GLU A 141 -16.55 -9.19 12.06
C GLU A 141 -15.25 -9.82 12.56
N ALA A 142 -14.69 -9.25 13.62
CA ALA A 142 -13.48 -9.79 14.24
C ALA A 142 -13.71 -11.22 14.72
N GLU A 143 -12.79 -12.11 14.38
CA GLU A 143 -12.82 -13.48 14.88
C GLU A 143 -12.38 -13.53 16.35
N GLU A 144 -12.90 -14.48 17.11
CA GLU A 144 -12.47 -14.67 18.50
C GLU A 144 -10.96 -14.95 18.56
N GLY A 145 -10.25 -14.19 19.41
CA GLY A 145 -8.81 -14.28 19.54
C GLY A 145 -8.29 -13.43 20.71
N GLN A 146 -6.99 -13.47 20.93
CA GLN A 146 -6.38 -12.71 22.03
C GLN A 146 -6.09 -11.25 21.62
N LYS A 147 -5.79 -11.00 20.36
CA LYS A 147 -5.37 -9.69 19.84
C LYS A 147 -5.55 -9.63 18.33
N GLU A 148 -6.08 -8.52 17.86
CA GLU A 148 -6.13 -8.20 16.44
C GLU A 148 -4.73 -7.96 15.84
N ILE A 149 -4.52 -8.38 14.59
CA ILE A 149 -3.22 -8.31 13.92
C ILE A 149 -2.76 -6.85 13.78
N PHE A 150 -3.66 -5.93 13.47
CA PHE A 150 -3.31 -4.52 13.31
C PHE A 150 -2.84 -3.88 14.61
N ILE A 151 -3.36 -4.32 15.76
CA ILE A 151 -2.92 -3.86 17.08
C ILE A 151 -1.48 -4.30 17.32
N GLU A 152 -1.17 -5.58 17.06
CA GLU A 152 0.19 -6.11 17.21
C GLU A 152 1.17 -5.44 16.23
N ARG A 153 0.72 -5.16 14.99
CA ARG A 153 1.54 -4.44 14.02
C ARG A 153 1.81 -3.01 14.47
N THR A 154 0.84 -2.35 15.08
CA THR A 154 1.03 -1.02 15.65
C THR A 154 2.03 -1.02 16.81
N GLU A 155 2.08 -2.08 17.60
CA GLU A 155 3.11 -2.24 18.63
C GLU A 155 4.53 -2.31 18.04
N ASP A 156 4.71 -2.89 16.84
CA ASP A 156 6.01 -2.82 16.16
C ASP A 156 6.37 -1.39 15.74
N VAL A 157 5.38 -0.60 15.32
CA VAL A 157 5.59 0.83 15.03
C VAL A 157 6.05 1.57 16.29
N LEU A 158 5.35 1.39 17.42
CA LEU A 158 5.67 2.09 18.68
C LEU A 158 7.10 1.82 19.15
N LYS A 159 7.63 0.61 18.94
CA LYS A 159 9.02 0.26 19.27
C LYS A 159 10.05 1.06 18.51
N THR A 160 9.70 1.59 17.34
CA THR A 160 10.64 2.39 16.51
C THR A 160 10.83 3.81 17.04
N ASN A 161 9.96 4.31 17.91
CA ASN A 161 9.87 5.71 18.31
C ASN A 161 9.74 6.67 17.11
N ALA A 162 9.15 6.22 16.01
CA ALA A 162 8.86 7.07 14.86
C ALA A 162 7.62 7.93 15.12
N THR A 163 7.62 9.13 14.60
CA THR A 163 6.47 10.06 14.65
C THR A 163 5.64 10.02 13.40
N ILE A 164 6.13 9.32 12.37
CA ILE A 164 5.40 9.06 11.12
C ILE A 164 5.51 7.59 10.75
N ILE A 165 4.37 7.00 10.38
CA ILE A 165 4.31 5.74 9.64
C ILE A 165 4.12 6.08 8.17
N ALA A 166 4.98 5.56 7.31
CA ALA A 166 4.75 5.57 5.87
C ALA A 166 4.11 4.24 5.44
N THR A 167 3.11 4.31 4.59
CA THR A 167 2.45 3.15 3.97
C THR A 167 2.43 3.29 2.46
N ALA A 168 2.11 2.23 1.74
CA ALA A 168 1.95 2.23 0.29
C ALA A 168 0.76 1.32 -0.12
N CYS A 169 -0.32 1.36 0.67
CA CYS A 169 -1.52 0.56 0.42
C CYS A 169 -2.70 1.18 1.18
N PRO A 170 -3.83 1.47 0.50
CA PRO A 170 -5.01 2.05 1.14
C PRO A 170 -5.56 1.19 2.30
N PHE A 171 -5.54 -0.13 2.17
CA PHE A 171 -5.96 -1.02 3.25
C PHE A 171 -5.03 -0.95 4.46
N CYS A 172 -3.72 -0.95 4.23
CA CYS A 172 -2.75 -0.79 5.31
C CYS A 172 -2.89 0.58 5.98
N MET A 173 -3.17 1.63 5.19
CA MET A 173 -3.43 2.98 5.70
C MET A 173 -4.57 2.98 6.72
N THR A 174 -5.70 2.36 6.38
CA THR A 174 -6.86 2.22 7.28
C THR A 174 -6.47 1.47 8.55
N MET A 175 -5.90 0.28 8.42
CA MET A 175 -5.58 -0.58 9.57
C MET A 175 -4.54 0.05 10.51
N MET A 176 -3.52 0.73 9.97
CA MET A 176 -2.54 1.42 10.80
C MET A 176 -3.13 2.63 11.51
N THR A 177 -4.03 3.37 10.85
CA THR A 177 -4.77 4.47 11.47
C THR A 177 -5.65 3.98 12.62
N ASP A 178 -6.38 2.88 12.42
CA ASP A 178 -7.21 2.28 13.45
C ASP A 178 -6.37 1.73 14.61
N GLY A 179 -5.20 1.16 14.31
CA GLY A 179 -4.24 0.73 15.31
C GLY A 179 -3.69 1.87 16.17
N LEU A 180 -3.39 3.02 15.57
CA LEU A 180 -2.98 4.21 16.31
C LEU A 180 -4.10 4.72 17.22
N LYS A 181 -5.36 4.79 16.72
CA LYS A 181 -6.54 5.16 17.52
C LYS A 181 -6.74 4.20 18.70
N TYR A 182 -6.66 2.89 18.43
CA TYR A 182 -6.78 1.89 19.49
C TYR A 182 -5.74 2.06 20.61
N LYS A 183 -4.53 2.50 20.24
CA LYS A 183 -3.44 2.77 21.18
C LYS A 183 -3.46 4.21 21.73
N ASN A 184 -4.42 5.06 21.35
CA ASN A 184 -4.50 6.49 21.69
C ASN A 184 -3.19 7.24 21.30
N LYS A 185 -2.68 6.98 20.08
CA LYS A 185 -1.43 7.53 19.55
C LYS A 185 -1.61 8.36 18.27
N GLU A 186 -2.83 8.59 17.81
CA GLU A 186 -3.15 9.29 16.55
C GLU A 186 -2.73 10.77 16.57
N GLU A 187 -2.59 11.36 17.75
CA GLU A 187 -2.07 12.74 17.90
C GLU A 187 -0.54 12.80 17.90
N GLU A 188 0.13 11.73 18.35
CA GLU A 188 1.58 11.66 18.46
C GLU A 188 2.24 11.12 17.18
N ILE A 189 1.57 10.20 16.47
CA ILE A 189 2.10 9.52 15.30
C ILE A 189 1.14 9.73 14.14
N LYS A 190 1.65 10.27 13.04
CA LYS A 190 0.86 10.45 11.81
C LYS A 190 1.09 9.27 10.87
N ASN A 191 0.04 8.90 10.14
CA ASN A 191 0.10 7.84 9.13
C ASN A 191 -0.09 8.49 7.76
N TYR A 192 0.88 8.29 6.85
CA TYR A 192 0.89 8.87 5.51
C TYR A 192 1.10 7.80 4.45
N ASP A 193 0.42 7.96 3.31
CA ASP A 193 0.87 7.30 2.09
C ASP A 193 2.18 7.93 1.58
N LEU A 194 3.00 7.16 0.88
CA LEU A 194 4.26 7.68 0.33
C LEU A 194 4.05 8.84 -0.64
N ALA A 195 2.95 8.84 -1.40
CA ALA A 195 2.62 9.96 -2.29
C ALA A 195 2.26 11.22 -1.51
N GLU A 196 1.54 11.08 -0.38
CA GLU A 196 1.23 12.19 0.52
C GLU A 196 2.50 12.79 1.14
N LEU A 197 3.45 11.95 1.59
CA LEU A 197 4.73 12.42 2.10
C LEU A 197 5.52 13.23 1.06
N ILE A 198 5.51 12.78 -0.20
CA ILE A 198 6.13 13.53 -1.29
C ILE A 198 5.41 14.85 -1.52
N ALA A 199 4.09 14.85 -1.65
CA ALA A 199 3.29 16.05 -1.87
C ALA A 199 3.53 17.07 -0.75
N GLU A 200 3.45 16.63 0.50
CA GLU A 200 3.73 17.44 1.67
C GLU A 200 5.17 18.00 1.71
N SER A 201 6.16 17.22 1.24
CA SER A 201 7.55 17.69 1.15
C SER A 201 7.73 18.78 0.09
N MET A 202 6.86 18.81 -0.90
CA MET A 202 6.85 19.78 -1.99
C MET A 202 5.93 20.98 -1.73
N ASN A 203 5.21 21.00 -0.60
CA ASN A 203 4.20 21.98 -0.23
C ASN A 203 3.02 22.05 -1.24
N LEU A 204 2.59 20.89 -1.72
CA LEU A 204 1.44 20.68 -2.60
C LEU A 204 0.18 20.35 -1.78
#